data_1a6e17ffb7f599b0355ba88236ca6f01
#
_entry.id   1a6e17ffb7f599b0355ba88236ca6f01
#
_cell.length_a   1.000
_cell.length_b   1.000
_cell.length_c   1.000
_cell.angle_alpha   90.00
_cell.angle_beta   90.00
_cell.angle_gamma   90.00
#
_symmetry.space_group_name_H-M   'P 1'
#
loop_
_entity.id
_entity.type
_entity.pdbx_description
1 polymer ?
#
loop_
_entity_poly.entity_id
_entity_poly.type
_entity_poly.pdbx_seq_one_letter_code
_entity_poly.pdbx_strand_id
1 'polypeptide(L)'
;MNKVMIFDLDDTLYDQLSGFEYAYYRHFGDTDIGVERLYRHFRLYSEELFEATQTGALSVPDMHVVRITRAVADFDIELPEEKARAFQRDYEYAQQHIHLSTTIVEMLQYLVQKNVKLGLLTNGESDRQRAKIKALGLDQYIPKSNMFVSAELGLSKPNPAIFETVGKQMDVGASDTYFIGDHFDNDILGAMQVGWKAIWYNRRNRPQTDMTKKPTKAVMTEKALFEAVQNIIESA
;
A
#
# COMPACT_ATOMS: atom_id res chain seq x y z
N MET A 1 6.74 16.99 21.97
CA MET A 1 6.10 15.65 21.80
C MET A 1 6.73 14.99 20.58
N ASN A 2 7.18 13.73 20.70
CA ASN A 2 7.84 13.06 19.59
C ASN A 2 6.76 12.50 18.66
N LYS A 3 6.50 13.15 17.54
CA LYS A 3 5.57 12.65 16.51
C LYS A 3 6.06 11.32 15.94
N VAL A 4 5.12 10.47 15.57
CA VAL A 4 5.34 9.16 14.98
C VAL A 4 4.67 9.12 13.62
N MET A 5 5.38 8.62 12.61
CA MET A 5 4.85 8.44 11.26
C MET A 5 4.89 6.95 10.91
N ILE A 6 3.73 6.36 10.64
CA ILE A 6 3.59 4.97 10.23
C ILE A 6 3.02 4.95 8.82
N PHE A 7 3.68 4.25 7.93
CA PHE A 7 3.34 4.21 6.52
C PHE A 7 2.71 2.88 6.14
N ASP A 8 1.74 2.90 5.25
CA ASP A 8 1.47 1.77 4.38
C ASP A 8 2.58 1.63 3.34
N LEU A 9 2.61 0.53 2.60
CA LEU A 9 3.63 0.22 1.62
C LEU A 9 3.17 0.47 0.18
N ASP A 10 2.16 -0.28 -0.23
CA ASP A 10 1.71 -0.39 -1.62
C ASP A 10 0.91 0.86 -2.04
N ASP A 11 1.28 1.51 -3.16
CA ASP A 11 0.73 2.81 -3.60
C ASP A 11 0.91 3.97 -2.60
N THR A 12 1.69 3.76 -1.53
CA THR A 12 2.04 4.78 -0.54
C THR A 12 3.51 5.15 -0.62
N LEU A 13 4.43 4.23 -0.35
CA LEU A 13 5.88 4.48 -0.42
C LEU A 13 6.43 4.28 -1.83
N TYR A 14 5.79 3.50 -2.66
CA TYR A 14 6.14 3.32 -4.07
C TYR A 14 4.89 3.21 -4.93
N ASP A 15 5.05 3.39 -6.23
CA ASP A 15 3.96 3.26 -7.20
C ASP A 15 3.81 1.81 -7.65
N GLN A 16 2.73 1.14 -7.23
CA GLN A 16 2.44 -0.23 -7.68
C GLN A 16 2.18 -0.33 -9.20
N LEU A 17 1.72 0.75 -9.82
CA LEU A 17 1.47 0.77 -11.26
C LEU A 17 2.74 0.49 -12.05
N SER A 18 3.91 0.96 -11.60
CA SER A 18 5.17 0.76 -12.31
C SER A 18 5.51 -0.71 -12.55
N GLY A 19 5.28 -1.57 -11.54
CA GLY A 19 5.43 -3.00 -11.69
C GLY A 19 4.37 -3.64 -12.60
N PHE A 20 3.13 -3.13 -12.53
CA PHE A 20 2.05 -3.59 -13.40
C PHE A 20 2.27 -3.20 -14.85
N GLU A 21 2.77 -1.99 -15.12
CA GLU A 21 3.11 -1.51 -16.47
C GLU A 21 4.08 -2.43 -17.19
N TYR A 22 5.10 -2.92 -16.49
CA TYR A 22 6.04 -3.88 -17.07
C TYR A 22 5.33 -5.14 -17.60
N ALA A 23 4.47 -5.75 -16.79
CA ALA A 23 3.70 -6.92 -17.20
C ALA A 23 2.63 -6.57 -18.26
N TYR A 24 1.99 -5.40 -18.12
CA TYR A 24 0.98 -4.93 -19.07
C TYR A 24 1.53 -4.81 -20.49
N TYR A 25 2.65 -4.12 -20.70
CA TYR A 25 3.21 -3.93 -22.04
C TYR A 25 3.69 -5.24 -22.70
N ARG A 26 4.03 -6.24 -21.91
CA ARG A 26 4.44 -7.56 -22.43
C ARG A 26 3.26 -8.44 -22.86
N HIS A 27 2.08 -8.25 -22.28
CA HIS A 27 0.93 -9.13 -22.47
C HIS A 27 -0.27 -8.46 -23.13
N PHE A 28 -0.41 -7.13 -22.98
CA PHE A 28 -1.58 -6.35 -23.41
C PHE A 28 -1.22 -5.04 -24.11
N GLY A 29 0.07 -4.78 -24.42
CA GLY A 29 0.53 -3.53 -25.01
C GLY A 29 -0.04 -3.26 -26.40
N ASP A 30 -0.50 -4.30 -27.12
CA ASP A 30 -1.13 -4.21 -28.44
C ASP A 30 -2.66 -4.05 -28.35
N THR A 31 -3.22 -3.92 -27.14
CA THR A 31 -4.66 -3.72 -26.94
C THR A 31 -5.01 -2.24 -26.78
N ASP A 32 -6.26 -1.87 -27.10
CA ASP A 32 -6.78 -0.51 -26.89
C ASP A 32 -7.12 -0.20 -25.40
N ILE A 33 -6.83 -1.12 -24.50
CA ILE A 33 -7.06 -0.92 -23.06
C ILE A 33 -5.89 -0.10 -22.50
N GLY A 34 -6.15 1.11 -22.04
CA GLY A 34 -5.11 1.89 -21.34
C GLY A 34 -4.65 1.21 -20.05
N VAL A 35 -3.34 1.22 -19.80
CA VAL A 35 -2.70 0.55 -18.65
C VAL A 35 -3.35 0.90 -17.31
N GLU A 36 -3.62 2.18 -17.05
CA GLU A 36 -4.29 2.63 -15.82
C GLU A 36 -5.72 2.11 -15.69
N ARG A 37 -6.41 1.94 -16.83
CA ARG A 37 -7.77 1.43 -16.85
C ARG A 37 -7.79 -0.05 -16.47
N LEU A 38 -6.90 -0.86 -17.07
CA LEU A 38 -6.76 -2.27 -16.70
C LEU A 38 -6.26 -2.44 -15.26
N TYR A 39 -5.31 -1.61 -14.83
CA TYR A 39 -4.80 -1.64 -13.45
C TYR A 39 -5.90 -1.40 -12.41
N ARG A 40 -6.82 -0.45 -12.65
CA ARG A 40 -7.96 -0.21 -11.73
C ARG A 40 -8.83 -1.45 -11.57
N HIS A 41 -9.19 -2.14 -12.66
CA HIS A 41 -9.95 -3.39 -12.59
C HIS A 41 -9.17 -4.51 -11.90
N PHE A 42 -7.89 -4.64 -12.22
CA PHE A 42 -7.00 -5.59 -11.56
C PHE A 42 -6.92 -5.36 -10.04
N ARG A 43 -6.86 -4.11 -9.59
CA ARG A 43 -6.86 -3.76 -8.16
C ARG A 43 -8.21 -4.04 -7.51
N LEU A 44 -9.30 -3.70 -8.17
CA LEU A 44 -10.66 -3.98 -7.70
C LEU A 44 -10.82 -5.48 -7.39
N TYR A 45 -10.46 -6.35 -8.33
CA TYR A 45 -10.54 -7.80 -8.09
C TYR A 45 -9.52 -8.31 -7.07
N SER A 46 -8.36 -7.67 -6.94
CA SER A 46 -7.43 -8.02 -5.88
C SER A 46 -7.99 -7.73 -4.49
N GLU A 47 -8.71 -6.62 -4.32
CA GLU A 47 -9.36 -6.21 -3.07
C GLU A 47 -10.57 -7.10 -2.78
N GLU A 48 -11.43 -7.37 -3.77
CA GLU A 48 -12.60 -8.25 -3.63
C GLU A 48 -12.22 -9.68 -3.20
N LEU A 49 -11.13 -10.21 -3.75
CA LEU A 49 -10.69 -11.58 -3.49
C LEU A 49 -9.80 -11.73 -2.24
N PHE A 50 -9.41 -10.60 -1.63
CA PHE A 50 -8.46 -10.62 -0.51
C PHE A 50 -8.96 -11.42 0.68
N GLU A 51 -10.22 -11.23 1.10
CA GLU A 51 -10.82 -11.94 2.23
C GLU A 51 -10.84 -13.46 2.00
N ALA A 52 -11.17 -13.92 0.79
CA ALA A 52 -11.17 -15.33 0.44
C ALA A 52 -9.76 -15.96 0.56
N THR A 53 -8.70 -15.18 0.30
CA THR A 53 -7.33 -15.67 0.51
C THR A 53 -6.96 -15.74 1.98
N GLN A 54 -7.42 -14.81 2.81
CA GLN A 54 -7.16 -14.81 4.25
C GLN A 54 -7.86 -15.97 4.98
N THR A 55 -9.04 -16.35 4.52
CA THR A 55 -9.81 -17.48 5.07
C THR A 55 -9.40 -18.85 4.51
N GLY A 56 -8.52 -18.87 3.50
CA GLY A 56 -8.12 -20.10 2.80
C GLY A 56 -9.18 -20.63 1.83
N ALA A 57 -10.28 -19.91 1.60
CA ALA A 57 -11.31 -20.28 0.63
C ALA A 57 -10.83 -20.21 -0.84
N LEU A 58 -9.79 -19.40 -1.08
CA LEU A 58 -9.14 -19.28 -2.38
C LEU A 58 -7.61 -19.32 -2.17
N SER A 59 -6.91 -20.16 -2.94
CA SER A 59 -5.45 -20.15 -2.90
C SER A 59 -4.89 -18.86 -3.52
N VAL A 60 -3.77 -18.37 -3.01
CA VAL A 60 -3.13 -17.16 -3.57
C VAL A 60 -2.74 -17.34 -5.03
N PRO A 61 -2.15 -18.48 -5.49
CA PRO A 61 -1.89 -18.71 -6.91
C PRO A 61 -3.15 -18.64 -7.78
N ASP A 62 -4.30 -19.15 -7.29
CA ASP A 62 -5.56 -19.09 -8.04
C ASP A 62 -6.14 -17.69 -8.04
N MET A 63 -6.04 -16.95 -6.94
CA MET A 63 -6.43 -15.54 -6.87
C MET A 63 -5.65 -14.71 -7.91
N HIS A 64 -4.38 -14.99 -8.12
CA HIS A 64 -3.57 -14.29 -9.12
C HIS A 64 -4.08 -14.51 -10.55
N VAL A 65 -4.52 -15.72 -10.87
CA VAL A 65 -5.14 -16.04 -12.16
C VAL A 65 -6.49 -15.35 -12.28
N VAL A 66 -7.35 -15.53 -11.28
CA VAL A 66 -8.73 -15.02 -11.30
C VAL A 66 -8.78 -13.50 -11.45
N ARG A 67 -7.95 -12.75 -10.71
CA ARG A 67 -7.99 -11.29 -10.73
C ARG A 67 -7.64 -10.69 -12.10
N ILE A 68 -6.62 -11.23 -12.79
CA ILE A 68 -6.25 -10.70 -14.12
C ILE A 68 -7.24 -11.18 -15.18
N THR A 69 -7.70 -12.43 -15.10
CA THR A 69 -8.71 -12.97 -16.01
C THR A 69 -10.01 -12.18 -15.95
N ARG A 70 -10.51 -11.88 -14.75
CA ARG A 70 -11.69 -11.01 -14.57
C ARG A 70 -11.44 -9.59 -15.05
N ALA A 71 -10.26 -9.03 -14.73
CA ALA A 71 -9.94 -7.66 -15.11
C ALA A 71 -9.93 -7.44 -16.63
N VAL A 72 -9.44 -8.42 -17.41
CA VAL A 72 -9.46 -8.29 -18.88
C VAL A 72 -10.80 -8.71 -19.49
N ALA A 73 -11.57 -9.59 -18.82
CA ALA A 73 -12.91 -9.95 -19.25
C ALA A 73 -13.88 -8.75 -19.26
N ASP A 74 -13.69 -7.76 -18.39
CA ASP A 74 -14.44 -6.49 -18.42
C ASP A 74 -14.21 -5.67 -19.69
N PHE A 75 -13.26 -6.08 -20.53
CA PHE A 75 -12.92 -5.49 -21.83
C PHE A 75 -13.09 -6.49 -22.99
N ASP A 76 -13.93 -7.50 -22.78
CA ASP A 76 -14.24 -8.54 -23.79
C ASP A 76 -13.00 -9.34 -24.24
N ILE A 77 -11.96 -9.44 -23.38
CA ILE A 77 -10.77 -10.25 -23.65
C ILE A 77 -10.84 -11.56 -22.87
N GLU A 78 -10.80 -12.67 -23.59
CA GLU A 78 -10.62 -14.00 -23.01
C GLU A 78 -9.13 -14.26 -22.78
N LEU A 79 -8.74 -14.56 -21.51
CA LEU A 79 -7.36 -14.84 -21.14
C LEU A 79 -7.22 -16.27 -20.67
N PRO A 80 -6.51 -17.13 -21.44
CA PRO A 80 -6.17 -18.48 -21.00
C PRO A 80 -5.34 -18.48 -19.72
N GLU A 81 -5.56 -19.49 -18.86
CA GLU A 81 -4.88 -19.60 -17.56
C GLU A 81 -3.36 -19.53 -17.68
N GLU A 82 -2.78 -20.18 -18.69
CA GLU A 82 -1.33 -20.15 -18.94
C GLU A 82 -0.81 -18.70 -19.14
N LYS A 83 -1.55 -17.89 -19.90
CA LYS A 83 -1.21 -16.48 -20.12
C LYS A 83 -1.40 -15.64 -18.85
N ALA A 84 -2.44 -15.91 -18.07
CA ALA A 84 -2.65 -15.27 -16.78
C ALA A 84 -1.48 -15.57 -15.81
N ARG A 85 -1.03 -16.81 -15.76
CA ARG A 85 0.15 -17.22 -14.98
C ARG A 85 1.45 -16.59 -15.50
N ALA A 86 1.60 -16.44 -16.82
CA ALA A 86 2.75 -15.75 -17.41
C ALA A 86 2.76 -14.26 -17.04
N PHE A 87 1.63 -13.60 -17.15
CA PHE A 87 1.47 -12.20 -16.68
C PHE A 87 1.86 -12.06 -15.22
N GLN A 88 1.40 -12.97 -14.35
CA GLN A 88 1.72 -12.93 -12.94
C GLN A 88 3.22 -13.09 -12.68
N ARG A 89 3.91 -13.98 -13.39
CA ARG A 89 5.38 -14.12 -13.27
C ARG A 89 6.12 -12.84 -13.64
N ASP A 90 5.71 -12.19 -14.74
CA ASP A 90 6.32 -10.92 -15.15
C ASP A 90 6.03 -9.79 -14.15
N TYR A 91 4.82 -9.75 -13.58
CA TYR A 91 4.47 -8.82 -12.53
C TYR A 91 5.30 -9.04 -11.25
N GLU A 92 5.47 -10.28 -10.82
CA GLU A 92 6.31 -10.64 -9.67
C GLU A 92 7.79 -10.30 -9.91
N TYR A 93 8.29 -10.54 -11.11
CA TYR A 93 9.62 -10.11 -11.49
C TYR A 93 9.80 -8.60 -11.35
N ALA A 94 8.84 -7.81 -11.87
CA ALA A 94 8.88 -6.37 -11.76
C ALA A 94 8.83 -5.88 -10.30
N GLN A 95 8.06 -6.56 -9.44
CA GLN A 95 7.98 -6.25 -8.01
C GLN A 95 9.30 -6.45 -7.26
N GLN A 96 10.23 -7.23 -7.79
CA GLN A 96 11.58 -7.38 -7.23
C GLN A 96 12.52 -6.22 -7.63
N HIS A 97 12.11 -5.38 -8.59
CA HIS A 97 12.89 -4.27 -9.14
C HIS A 97 12.23 -2.91 -8.88
N ILE A 98 11.36 -2.84 -7.88
CA ILE A 98 10.73 -1.59 -7.44
C ILE A 98 11.74 -0.72 -6.71
N HIS A 99 11.52 0.60 -6.76
CA HIS A 99 12.37 1.57 -6.08
C HIS A 99 11.53 2.73 -5.52
N LEU A 100 12.07 3.39 -4.52
CA LEU A 100 11.51 4.62 -3.99
C LEU A 100 11.74 5.76 -5.00
N SER A 101 10.79 6.66 -5.15
CA SER A 101 11.01 7.91 -5.87
C SER A 101 11.97 8.82 -5.11
N THR A 102 12.60 9.77 -5.81
CA THR A 102 13.47 10.78 -5.18
C THR A 102 12.73 11.53 -4.06
N THR A 103 11.48 11.93 -4.30
CA THR A 103 10.67 12.67 -3.31
C THR A 103 10.40 11.85 -2.05
N ILE A 104 10.10 10.56 -2.19
CA ILE A 104 9.89 9.67 -1.04
C ILE A 104 11.20 9.44 -0.27
N VAL A 105 12.32 9.27 -0.98
CA VAL A 105 13.67 9.18 -0.35
C VAL A 105 13.96 10.44 0.46
N GLU A 106 13.78 11.63 -0.12
CA GLU A 106 13.99 12.91 0.56
C GLU A 106 13.09 13.07 1.79
N MET A 107 11.82 12.67 1.70
CA MET A 107 10.88 12.69 2.82
C MET A 107 11.34 11.77 3.96
N LEU A 108 11.73 10.53 3.65
CA LEU A 108 12.20 9.58 4.66
C LEU A 108 13.51 10.06 5.32
N GLN A 109 14.45 10.59 4.54
CA GLN A 109 15.69 11.17 5.04
C GLN A 109 15.42 12.37 5.96
N TYR A 110 14.50 13.27 5.57
CA TYR A 110 14.07 14.39 6.40
C TYR A 110 13.52 13.91 7.75
N LEU A 111 12.65 12.93 7.75
CA LEU A 111 12.05 12.38 8.97
C LEU A 111 13.12 11.75 9.90
N VAL A 112 14.06 11.01 9.33
CA VAL A 112 15.20 10.43 10.08
C VAL A 112 16.06 11.55 10.70
N GLN A 113 16.39 12.59 9.94
CA GLN A 113 17.16 13.75 10.43
C GLN A 113 16.45 14.50 11.57
N LYS A 114 15.11 14.53 11.53
CA LYS A 114 14.28 15.12 12.59
C LYS A 114 14.05 14.20 13.78
N ASN A 115 14.67 13.01 13.81
CA ASN A 115 14.49 11.98 14.84
C ASN A 115 13.03 11.57 15.04
N VAL A 116 12.23 11.57 13.96
CA VAL A 116 10.84 11.10 13.98
C VAL A 116 10.85 9.57 14.06
N LYS A 117 10.05 9.01 14.96
CA LYS A 117 9.87 7.55 15.04
C LYS A 117 9.08 7.06 13.83
N LEU A 118 9.68 6.17 13.04
CA LEU A 118 9.08 5.64 11.82
C LEU A 118 8.61 4.20 11.99
N GLY A 119 7.51 3.85 11.34
CA GLY A 119 6.97 2.51 11.25
C GLY A 119 6.38 2.21 9.87
N LEU A 120 6.16 0.93 9.62
CA LEU A 120 5.50 0.40 8.44
C LEU A 120 4.44 -0.60 8.87
N LEU A 121 3.24 -0.50 8.30
CA LEU A 121 2.17 -1.49 8.47
C LEU A 121 1.50 -1.77 7.13
N THR A 122 1.70 -2.97 6.60
CA THR A 122 1.19 -3.37 5.28
C THR A 122 0.35 -4.65 5.33
N ASN A 123 -0.72 -4.69 4.55
CA ASN A 123 -1.51 -5.89 4.33
C ASN A 123 -0.88 -6.77 3.24
N GLY A 124 -0.80 -8.07 3.48
CA GLY A 124 -0.36 -9.03 2.48
C GLY A 124 0.37 -10.24 3.08
N GLU A 125 0.83 -11.12 2.20
CA GLU A 125 1.63 -12.28 2.57
C GLU A 125 3.03 -11.87 3.02
N SER A 126 3.55 -12.55 4.05
CA SER A 126 4.84 -12.23 4.67
C SER A 126 5.98 -12.18 3.64
N ASP A 127 6.21 -13.25 2.91
CA ASP A 127 7.33 -13.36 1.98
C ASP A 127 7.31 -12.27 0.90
N ARG A 128 6.12 -11.96 0.38
CA ARG A 128 5.95 -10.94 -0.66
C ARG A 128 6.20 -9.54 -0.13
N GLN A 129 5.61 -9.20 1.01
CA GLN A 129 5.79 -7.85 1.58
C GLN A 129 7.23 -7.68 2.07
N ARG A 130 7.85 -8.71 2.67
CA ARG A 130 9.27 -8.70 3.06
C ARG A 130 10.20 -8.55 1.86
N ALA A 131 9.90 -9.18 0.71
CA ALA A 131 10.66 -9.01 -0.53
C ALA A 131 10.60 -7.57 -1.05
N LYS A 132 9.41 -6.93 -1.05
CA LYS A 132 9.24 -5.51 -1.42
C LYS A 132 9.99 -4.58 -0.46
N ILE A 133 9.84 -4.77 0.85
CA ILE A 133 10.55 -4.01 1.89
C ILE A 133 12.06 -4.04 1.63
N LYS A 134 12.59 -5.23 1.31
CA LYS A 134 14.01 -5.42 0.97
C LYS A 134 14.39 -4.73 -0.34
N ALA A 135 13.58 -4.90 -1.40
CA ALA A 135 13.84 -4.28 -2.70
C ALA A 135 13.86 -2.74 -2.61
N LEU A 136 12.99 -2.16 -1.79
CA LEU A 136 12.92 -0.71 -1.52
C LEU A 136 14.00 -0.21 -0.56
N GLY A 137 14.78 -1.10 0.08
CA GLY A 137 15.83 -0.72 1.04
C GLY A 137 15.30 0.04 2.26
N LEU A 138 14.07 -0.27 2.72
CA LEU A 138 13.40 0.47 3.79
C LEU A 138 14.09 0.33 5.14
N ASP A 139 14.92 -0.68 5.35
CA ASP A 139 15.70 -0.89 6.58
C ASP A 139 16.78 0.20 6.82
N GLN A 140 17.07 1.04 5.80
CA GLN A 140 17.90 2.24 5.95
C GLN A 140 17.18 3.37 6.72
N TYR A 141 15.84 3.37 6.74
CA TYR A 141 15.02 4.45 7.32
C TYR A 141 14.18 3.97 8.51
N ILE A 142 13.66 2.75 8.45
CA ILE A 142 12.72 2.20 9.42
C ILE A 142 13.38 0.99 10.10
N PRO A 143 13.48 0.95 11.43
CA PRO A 143 13.97 -0.23 12.13
C PRO A 143 13.10 -1.47 11.81
N LYS A 144 13.73 -2.64 11.65
CA LYS A 144 13.01 -3.89 11.33
C LYS A 144 11.95 -4.23 12.39
N SER A 145 12.19 -3.88 13.65
CA SER A 145 11.21 -4.02 14.75
C SER A 145 9.95 -3.17 14.58
N ASN A 146 9.98 -2.17 13.71
CA ASN A 146 8.88 -1.25 13.45
C ASN A 146 8.23 -1.52 12.08
N MET A 147 8.53 -2.66 11.45
CA MET A 147 7.95 -3.07 10.16
C MET A 147 7.01 -4.26 10.37
N PHE A 148 5.73 -4.04 10.15
CA PHE A 148 4.66 -4.99 10.42
C PHE A 148 3.99 -5.45 9.14
N VAL A 149 3.82 -6.77 9.00
CA VAL A 149 3.08 -7.40 7.92
C VAL A 149 1.86 -8.10 8.50
N SER A 150 0.70 -7.90 7.92
CA SER A 150 -0.59 -8.40 8.44
C SER A 150 -0.60 -9.91 8.64
N ALA A 151 -0.04 -10.67 7.69
CA ALA A 151 0.04 -12.13 7.78
C ALA A 151 0.85 -12.62 8.99
N GLU A 152 1.84 -11.87 9.45
CA GLU A 152 2.66 -12.21 10.61
C GLU A 152 1.95 -11.93 11.93
N LEU A 153 0.98 -11.00 11.91
CA LEU A 153 0.19 -10.62 13.08
C LEU A 153 -1.13 -11.42 13.19
N GLY A 154 -1.52 -12.14 12.14
CA GLY A 154 -2.82 -12.80 12.05
C GLY A 154 -4.01 -11.83 12.03
N LEU A 155 -3.77 -10.57 11.70
CA LEU A 155 -4.72 -9.47 11.65
C LEU A 155 -4.47 -8.65 10.39
N SER A 156 -5.50 -7.99 9.85
CA SER A 156 -5.34 -7.10 8.69
C SER A 156 -6.08 -5.78 8.88
N LYS A 157 -5.56 -4.70 8.27
CA LYS A 157 -6.30 -3.45 8.13
C LYS A 157 -7.59 -3.70 7.34
N PRO A 158 -8.74 -3.13 7.70
CA PRO A 158 -8.95 -2.03 8.66
C PRO A 158 -9.26 -2.48 10.11
N ASN A 159 -9.03 -3.73 10.50
CA ASN A 159 -9.34 -4.18 11.87
C ASN A 159 -8.60 -3.29 12.90
N PRO A 160 -9.30 -2.63 13.85
CA PRO A 160 -8.67 -1.77 14.84
C PRO A 160 -7.56 -2.46 15.64
N ALA A 161 -7.72 -3.76 15.92
CA ALA A 161 -6.76 -4.52 16.72
C ALA A 161 -5.35 -4.58 16.11
N ILE A 162 -5.21 -4.46 14.76
CA ILE A 162 -3.87 -4.43 14.15
C ILE A 162 -3.15 -3.12 14.47
N PHE A 163 -3.87 -1.99 14.43
CA PHE A 163 -3.32 -0.68 14.77
C PHE A 163 -2.95 -0.59 16.24
N GLU A 164 -3.81 -1.09 17.14
CA GLU A 164 -3.54 -1.17 18.57
C GLU A 164 -2.31 -2.03 18.86
N THR A 165 -2.17 -3.19 18.19
CA THR A 165 -1.02 -4.08 18.31
C THR A 165 0.27 -3.36 17.89
N VAL A 166 0.26 -2.67 16.73
CA VAL A 166 1.40 -1.90 16.24
C VAL A 166 1.73 -0.76 17.20
N GLY A 167 0.73 -0.01 17.67
CA GLY A 167 0.92 1.07 18.64
C GLY A 167 1.58 0.59 19.93
N LYS A 168 1.14 -0.57 20.45
CA LYS A 168 1.72 -1.20 21.63
C LYS A 168 3.15 -1.70 21.41
N GLN A 169 3.42 -2.35 20.28
CA GLN A 169 4.77 -2.85 19.98
C GLN A 169 5.77 -1.73 19.71
N MET A 170 5.31 -0.63 19.13
CA MET A 170 6.15 0.55 18.93
C MET A 170 6.24 1.44 20.16
N ASP A 171 5.45 1.19 21.22
CA ASP A 171 5.34 2.07 22.40
C ASP A 171 5.05 3.53 21.98
N VAL A 172 3.87 3.74 21.36
CA VAL A 172 3.46 5.06 20.85
C VAL A 172 2.04 5.42 21.28
N GLY A 173 1.85 6.70 21.60
CA GLY A 173 0.55 7.26 21.95
C GLY A 173 -0.28 7.63 20.72
N ALA A 174 -1.59 7.44 20.80
CA ALA A 174 -2.48 7.71 19.66
C ALA A 174 -2.46 9.18 19.21
N SER A 175 -2.39 10.13 20.15
CA SER A 175 -2.41 11.58 19.86
C SER A 175 -1.24 12.09 19.01
N ASP A 176 -0.11 11.38 19.05
CA ASP A 176 1.12 11.77 18.37
C ASP A 176 1.44 10.92 17.15
N THR A 177 0.60 9.91 16.88
CA THR A 177 0.78 8.96 15.79
C THR A 177 -0.03 9.37 14.56
N TYR A 178 0.65 9.41 13.41
CA TYR A 178 0.08 9.64 12.10
C TYR A 178 0.24 8.39 11.25
N PHE A 179 -0.86 7.93 10.66
CA PHE A 179 -0.84 6.89 9.64
C PHE A 179 -0.94 7.51 8.25
N ILE A 180 -0.08 7.09 7.34
CA ILE A 180 -0.04 7.57 5.95
C ILE A 180 -0.34 6.37 5.04
N GLY A 181 -1.40 6.46 4.24
CA GLY A 181 -1.79 5.39 3.34
C GLY A 181 -2.66 5.87 2.19
N ASP A 182 -2.85 4.99 1.19
CA ASP A 182 -3.61 5.29 -0.03
C ASP A 182 -5.07 4.84 0.03
N HIS A 183 -5.38 3.83 0.84
CA HIS A 183 -6.69 3.20 0.89
C HIS A 183 -7.55 3.79 2.01
N PHE A 184 -8.66 4.49 1.62
CA PHE A 184 -9.47 5.22 2.60
C PHE A 184 -10.00 4.32 3.73
N ASP A 185 -10.60 3.16 3.41
CA ASP A 185 -11.18 2.28 4.43
C ASP A 185 -10.10 1.58 5.26
N ASN A 186 -9.13 0.96 4.59
CA ASN A 186 -8.12 0.15 5.26
C ASN A 186 -7.18 0.99 6.12
N ASP A 187 -6.71 2.12 5.59
CA ASP A 187 -5.65 2.91 6.20
C ASP A 187 -6.21 4.04 7.04
N ILE A 188 -7.10 4.84 6.42
CA ILE A 188 -7.53 6.09 7.01
C ILE A 188 -8.59 5.83 8.09
N LEU A 189 -9.66 5.12 7.73
CA LEU A 189 -10.70 4.77 8.72
C LEU A 189 -10.13 3.85 9.80
N GLY A 190 -9.33 2.84 9.43
CA GLY A 190 -8.71 1.92 10.37
C GLY A 190 -7.87 2.64 11.41
N ALA A 191 -6.98 3.55 11.00
CA ALA A 191 -6.15 4.34 11.91
C ALA A 191 -6.99 5.31 12.78
N MET A 192 -7.98 5.97 12.19
CA MET A 192 -8.84 6.90 12.92
C MET A 192 -9.70 6.20 14.00
N GLN A 193 -10.08 4.94 13.81
CA GLN A 193 -10.85 4.16 14.79
C GLN A 193 -10.09 3.99 16.12
N VAL A 194 -8.75 3.95 16.09
CA VAL A 194 -7.90 3.84 17.29
C VAL A 194 -7.38 5.20 17.78
N GLY A 195 -7.94 6.30 17.25
CA GLY A 195 -7.56 7.65 17.63
C GLY A 195 -6.27 8.18 17.02
N TRP A 196 -5.67 7.47 16.05
CA TRP A 196 -4.54 7.98 15.30
C TRP A 196 -4.98 9.07 14.32
N LYS A 197 -4.08 9.97 14.00
CA LYS A 197 -4.26 10.94 12.92
C LYS A 197 -3.95 10.25 11.59
N ALA A 198 -4.61 10.67 10.50
CA ALA A 198 -4.45 10.03 9.21
C ALA A 198 -4.15 11.05 8.10
N ILE A 199 -3.20 10.69 7.23
CA ILE A 199 -2.91 11.42 5.98
C ILE A 199 -3.29 10.49 4.83
N TRP A 200 -4.30 10.90 4.07
CA TRP A 200 -4.74 10.16 2.90
C TRP A 200 -3.94 10.55 1.67
N TYR A 201 -3.04 9.67 1.24
CA TYR A 201 -2.30 9.84 0.00
C TYR A 201 -3.09 9.24 -1.17
N ASN A 202 -4.07 9.98 -1.66
CA ASN A 202 -4.99 9.53 -2.70
C ASN A 202 -4.41 9.72 -4.12
N ARG A 203 -3.27 9.10 -4.41
CA ARG A 203 -2.59 9.20 -5.71
C ARG A 203 -3.43 8.70 -6.89
N ARG A 204 -4.39 7.79 -6.64
CA ARG A 204 -5.26 7.20 -7.66
C ARG A 204 -6.60 7.89 -7.81
N ASN A 205 -6.82 9.02 -7.12
CA ASN A 205 -8.09 9.75 -7.13
C ASN A 205 -9.30 8.83 -6.85
N ARG A 206 -9.18 7.98 -5.83
CA ARG A 206 -10.27 7.09 -5.39
C ARG A 206 -11.37 7.91 -4.70
N PRO A 207 -12.64 7.50 -4.81
CA PRO A 207 -13.70 8.16 -4.07
C PRO A 207 -13.52 7.91 -2.56
N GLN A 208 -13.90 8.90 -1.77
CA GLN A 208 -14.00 8.74 -0.32
C GLN A 208 -15.29 7.98 0.00
N THR A 209 -15.17 6.87 0.72
CA THR A 209 -16.30 5.97 1.02
C THR A 209 -17.18 6.47 2.15
N ASP A 210 -16.62 7.21 3.14
CA ASP A 210 -17.36 7.85 4.23
C ASP A 210 -17.07 9.35 4.29
N MET A 211 -18.01 10.15 3.80
CA MET A 211 -17.89 11.61 3.77
C MET A 211 -18.02 12.27 5.17
N THR A 212 -18.43 11.53 6.19
CA THR A 212 -18.51 12.03 7.57
C THR A 212 -17.15 12.05 8.27
N LYS A 213 -16.22 11.24 7.79
CA LYS A 213 -14.85 11.12 8.33
C LYS A 213 -13.89 11.99 7.52
N LYS A 214 -13.12 12.79 8.24
CA LYS A 214 -12.14 13.69 7.60
C LYS A 214 -10.73 13.30 8.04
N PRO A 215 -9.84 12.92 7.13
CA PRO A 215 -8.42 12.75 7.45
C PRO A 215 -7.81 14.08 7.87
N THR A 216 -6.69 14.04 8.58
CA THR A 216 -5.92 15.24 8.95
C THR A 216 -5.49 16.02 7.70
N LYS A 217 -5.10 15.30 6.65
CA LYS A 217 -4.82 15.83 5.32
C LYS A 217 -5.23 14.79 4.26
N ALA A 218 -5.62 15.28 3.08
CA ALA A 218 -5.75 14.49 1.86
C ALA A 218 -4.88 15.14 0.79
N VAL A 219 -4.02 14.36 0.16
CA VAL A 219 -3.06 14.81 -0.86
C VAL A 219 -3.01 13.83 -2.01
N MET A 220 -2.65 14.28 -3.21
CA MET A 220 -2.67 13.44 -4.41
C MET A 220 -1.29 13.25 -5.05
N THR A 221 -0.28 13.98 -4.61
CA THR A 221 1.08 13.91 -5.17
C THR A 221 2.10 13.70 -4.07
N GLU A 222 3.23 13.08 -4.40
CA GLU A 222 4.35 12.88 -3.46
C GLU A 222 4.88 14.21 -2.91
N LYS A 223 4.94 15.25 -3.74
CA LYS A 223 5.34 16.59 -3.32
C LYS A 223 4.39 17.14 -2.26
N ALA A 224 3.07 17.07 -2.49
CA ALA A 224 2.09 17.55 -1.52
C ALA A 224 2.08 16.70 -0.23
N LEU A 225 2.39 15.38 -0.34
CA LEU A 225 2.59 14.52 0.81
C LEU A 225 3.79 14.99 1.65
N PHE A 226 4.93 15.22 1.01
CA PHE A 226 6.13 15.69 1.71
C PHE A 226 5.91 17.05 2.38
N GLU A 227 5.30 18.02 1.67
CA GLU A 227 4.93 19.31 2.25
C GLU A 227 3.98 19.16 3.47
N ALA A 228 2.99 18.27 3.40
CA ALA A 228 2.10 18.00 4.52
C ALA A 228 2.84 17.43 5.74
N VAL A 229 3.76 16.49 5.49
CA VAL A 229 4.63 15.90 6.52
C VAL A 229 5.52 16.96 7.17
N GLN A 230 6.19 17.82 6.38
CA GLN A 230 7.01 18.91 6.89
C GLN A 230 6.22 19.86 7.79
N ASN A 231 5.06 20.32 7.32
CA ASN A 231 4.19 21.20 8.08
C ASN A 231 3.75 20.58 9.44
N ILE A 232 3.50 19.28 9.46
CA ILE A 232 3.15 18.58 10.70
C ILE A 232 4.35 18.52 11.65
N ILE A 233 5.53 18.23 11.17
CA ILE A 233 6.74 18.15 12.00
C ILE A 233 7.16 19.51 12.54
N GLU A 234 7.04 20.57 11.74
CA GLU A 234 7.46 21.92 12.11
C GLU A 234 6.46 22.66 13.01
N SER A 235 5.19 22.23 13.01
CA SER A 235 4.14 22.82 13.87
C SER A 235 4.08 22.21 15.28
N ALA A 236 5.17 21.56 15.74
CA ALA A 236 5.24 20.86 17.04
C ALA A 236 5.96 21.66 18.12
#